data_d90d2083a6aca0bf1509cc3c830ace37
#
_entry.id   d90d2083a6aca0bf1509cc3c830ace37
#
_cell.length_a   1.000
_cell.length_b   1.000
_cell.length_c   1.000
_cell.angle_alpha   90.00
_cell.angle_beta   90.00
_cell.angle_gamma   90.00
#
_symmetry.space_group_name_H-M   'P 1'
#
loop_
_entity.id
_entity.type
_entity.pdbx_description
1 polymer ?
#
loop_
_entity_poly.entity_id
_entity_poly.type
_entity_poly.pdbx_seq_one_letter_code
_entity_poly.pdbx_strand_id
1 'polypeptide(L)'
;PDGVYTINPMAYVTYATAGFYIIIAMCYVLFYHKLFSFPKIVCLLFQIPLAGVAGVLIPMFPDICVTSFTGAVGILLIIAMIQRPEEIIDSATGLRKMSAYADDMKKYFLTANQVSIIMVNISNYRTISSIIGYELMNELLMNVGRIMINTKKSIKNYGEVYNIGEGCLRLTLNNCDSDHTQKAAEMINSELKKTFKINQYDINLIAYVCTAQCPEDIRDLKSLTTFGAEFSSKIPYNGEVLHASSASVKRSMTLLSEIDCIIDNAFANHGFHVYYQPIYSVENKRFESAEALLRLIDEKDGFISPEIFIPAAEKSGAIHKIGEFVLEEVCRFIGSDEFKKLGLSYIEVNLSVSQCM
;
A
#
# COMPACT_ATOMS: atom_id res chain seq x y z
N PRO A 1 -46.23 53.52 -17.26
CA PRO A 1 -45.59 52.67 -18.27
C PRO A 1 -45.67 51.26 -17.77
N ASP A 2 -46.79 50.60 -18.10
CA ASP A 2 -47.07 49.21 -17.71
C ASP A 2 -46.22 48.32 -18.62
N GLY A 3 -45.08 47.96 -18.13
CA GLY A 3 -44.20 47.01 -18.80
C GLY A 3 -44.80 45.61 -18.74
N VAL A 4 -45.63 45.28 -19.69
CA VAL A 4 -46.08 43.94 -19.97
C VAL A 4 -44.84 43.15 -20.44
N TYR A 5 -44.23 42.40 -19.59
CA TYR A 5 -43.20 41.43 -19.98
C TYR A 5 -43.85 40.34 -20.84
N THR A 6 -43.89 40.54 -22.13
CA THR A 6 -44.23 39.49 -23.09
C THR A 6 -43.05 38.50 -23.10
N ILE A 7 -43.29 37.28 -22.69
CA ILE A 7 -42.27 36.21 -22.78
C ILE A 7 -41.97 36.04 -24.26
N ASN A 8 -40.79 36.49 -24.67
CA ASN A 8 -40.31 36.36 -26.04
C ASN A 8 -40.28 34.86 -26.42
N PRO A 9 -40.77 34.46 -27.61
CA PRO A 9 -40.67 33.08 -28.08
C PRO A 9 -39.27 32.46 -27.96
N MET A 10 -38.22 33.27 -28.06
CA MET A 10 -36.84 32.86 -27.83
C MET A 10 -36.59 32.36 -26.40
N ALA A 11 -37.33 32.83 -25.39
CA ALA A 11 -37.19 32.35 -24.01
C ALA A 11 -37.61 30.90 -23.89
N TYR A 12 -38.66 30.46 -24.60
CA TYR A 12 -39.07 29.06 -24.60
C TYR A 12 -38.01 28.13 -25.21
N VAL A 13 -37.30 28.56 -26.24
CA VAL A 13 -36.18 27.83 -26.84
C VAL A 13 -35.05 27.70 -25.84
N THR A 14 -34.72 28.75 -25.11
CA THR A 14 -33.66 28.74 -24.08
C THR A 14 -34.00 27.77 -22.93
N TYR A 15 -35.26 27.77 -22.46
CA TYR A 15 -35.72 26.86 -21.42
C TYR A 15 -35.76 25.40 -21.90
N ALA A 16 -36.20 25.16 -23.14
CA ALA A 16 -36.21 23.82 -23.73
C ALA A 16 -34.79 23.26 -23.88
N THR A 17 -33.83 24.07 -24.34
CA THR A 17 -32.44 23.66 -24.46
C THR A 17 -31.82 23.42 -23.09
N ALA A 18 -32.07 24.26 -22.09
CA ALA A 18 -31.61 24.04 -20.73
C ALA A 18 -32.15 22.73 -20.11
N GLY A 19 -33.47 22.47 -20.30
CA GLY A 19 -34.11 21.22 -19.87
C GLY A 19 -33.48 19.97 -20.52
N PHE A 20 -33.20 20.08 -21.84
CA PHE A 20 -32.53 19.00 -22.57
C PHE A 20 -31.13 18.66 -22.00
N TYR A 21 -30.31 19.67 -21.72
CA TYR A 21 -28.99 19.46 -21.12
C TYR A 21 -29.09 18.91 -19.69
N ILE A 22 -30.06 19.31 -18.88
CA ILE A 22 -30.31 18.78 -17.56
C ILE A 22 -30.64 17.27 -17.64
N ILE A 23 -31.50 16.88 -18.59
CA ILE A 23 -31.89 15.49 -18.82
C ILE A 23 -30.65 14.65 -19.22
N ILE A 24 -29.84 15.15 -20.17
CA ILE A 24 -28.58 14.47 -20.56
C ILE A 24 -27.64 14.30 -19.38
N ALA A 25 -27.42 15.35 -18.59
CA ALA A 25 -26.57 15.30 -17.41
C ALA A 25 -27.09 14.28 -16.38
N MET A 26 -28.40 14.20 -16.16
CA MET A 26 -29.04 13.24 -15.28
C MET A 26 -28.85 11.81 -15.78
N CYS A 27 -29.09 11.55 -17.07
CA CYS A 27 -28.84 10.26 -17.69
C CYS A 27 -27.37 9.83 -17.53
N TYR A 28 -26.44 10.77 -17.75
CA TYR A 28 -25.00 10.52 -17.59
C TYR A 28 -24.66 10.15 -16.15
N VAL A 29 -25.16 10.89 -15.15
CA VAL A 29 -24.93 10.62 -13.73
C VAL A 29 -25.51 9.26 -13.33
N LEU A 30 -26.73 8.93 -13.80
CA LEU A 30 -27.39 7.65 -13.52
C LEU A 30 -26.65 6.46 -14.16
N PHE A 31 -26.18 6.64 -15.40
CA PHE A 31 -25.44 5.58 -16.11
C PHE A 31 -24.08 5.31 -15.50
N TYR A 32 -23.38 6.35 -15.09
CA TYR A 32 -22.05 6.30 -14.51
C TYR A 32 -22.02 6.45 -12.98
N HIS A 33 -23.13 6.17 -12.28
CA HIS A 33 -23.24 6.39 -10.83
C HIS A 33 -22.14 5.70 -10.02
N LYS A 34 -21.60 4.57 -10.49
CA LYS A 34 -20.50 3.85 -9.84
C LYS A 34 -19.16 4.63 -9.84
N LEU A 35 -19.01 5.62 -10.72
CA LEU A 35 -17.79 6.46 -10.83
C LEU A 35 -17.84 7.69 -9.92
N PHE A 36 -19.01 8.03 -9.40
CA PHE A 36 -19.20 9.21 -8.54
C PHE A 36 -19.41 8.79 -7.08
N SER A 37 -18.82 9.54 -6.14
CA SER A 37 -19.15 9.38 -4.73
C SER A 37 -20.57 9.87 -4.46
N PHE A 38 -21.25 9.26 -3.48
CA PHE A 38 -22.63 9.60 -3.12
C PHE A 38 -22.88 11.11 -2.92
N PRO A 39 -22.01 11.87 -2.19
CA PRO A 39 -22.20 13.31 -2.05
C PRO A 39 -22.18 14.07 -3.38
N LYS A 40 -21.35 13.64 -4.34
CA LYS A 40 -21.28 14.27 -5.68
C LYS A 40 -22.56 14.04 -6.47
N ILE A 41 -23.13 12.83 -6.38
CA ILE A 41 -24.42 12.50 -7.02
C ILE A 41 -25.52 13.36 -6.43
N VAL A 42 -25.60 13.48 -5.10
CA VAL A 42 -26.59 14.31 -4.42
C VAL A 42 -26.49 15.78 -4.83
N CYS A 43 -25.26 16.34 -4.90
CA CYS A 43 -25.04 17.71 -5.31
C CYS A 43 -25.51 17.98 -6.76
N LEU A 44 -25.19 17.07 -7.69
CA LEU A 44 -25.61 17.17 -9.07
C LEU A 44 -27.14 17.06 -9.21
N LEU A 45 -27.76 16.14 -8.48
CA LEU A 45 -29.22 15.97 -8.49
C LEU A 45 -29.94 17.14 -7.82
N PHE A 46 -29.33 17.84 -6.86
CA PHE A 46 -29.91 19.01 -6.20
C PHE A 46 -30.09 20.21 -7.13
N GLN A 47 -29.39 20.25 -8.25
CA GLN A 47 -29.57 21.27 -9.28
C GLN A 47 -30.97 21.24 -9.91
N ILE A 48 -31.61 20.08 -9.99
CA ILE A 48 -32.93 19.87 -10.61
C ILE A 48 -34.05 20.61 -9.84
N PRO A 49 -34.25 20.34 -8.51
CA PRO A 49 -35.23 21.08 -7.73
C PRO A 49 -34.93 22.59 -7.68
N LEU A 50 -33.64 22.97 -7.65
CA LEU A 50 -33.23 24.37 -7.66
C LEU A 50 -33.69 25.10 -8.97
N ALA A 51 -33.53 24.44 -10.12
CA ALA A 51 -34.01 24.94 -11.38
C ALA A 51 -35.53 24.97 -11.45
N GLY A 52 -36.23 23.98 -10.87
CA GLY A 52 -37.69 23.96 -10.78
C GLY A 52 -38.25 25.10 -9.94
N VAL A 53 -37.66 25.38 -8.78
CA VAL A 53 -38.01 26.51 -7.91
C VAL A 53 -37.81 27.85 -8.67
N ALA A 54 -36.70 28.01 -9.39
CA ALA A 54 -36.45 29.17 -10.21
C ALA A 54 -37.54 29.34 -11.28
N GLY A 55 -37.93 28.27 -11.97
CA GLY A 55 -38.99 28.29 -12.99
C GLY A 55 -40.35 28.75 -12.46
N VAL A 56 -40.67 28.50 -11.20
CA VAL A 56 -41.91 28.97 -10.54
C VAL A 56 -41.78 30.42 -10.07
N LEU A 57 -40.62 30.81 -9.52
CA LEU A 57 -40.41 32.14 -8.96
C LEU A 57 -40.26 33.24 -10.03
N ILE A 58 -39.70 32.92 -11.20
CA ILE A 58 -39.51 33.92 -12.27
C ILE A 58 -40.82 34.60 -12.71
N PRO A 59 -41.92 33.87 -12.97
CA PRO A 59 -43.19 34.50 -13.33
C PRO A 59 -43.83 35.29 -12.17
N MET A 60 -43.57 34.94 -10.93
CA MET A 60 -44.14 35.60 -9.75
C MET A 60 -43.38 36.89 -9.38
N PHE A 61 -42.09 36.95 -9.67
CA PHE A 61 -41.22 38.07 -9.29
C PHE A 61 -40.32 38.48 -10.48
N PRO A 62 -40.89 39.09 -11.54
CA PRO A 62 -40.16 39.39 -12.78
C PRO A 62 -39.04 40.44 -12.59
N ASP A 63 -39.11 41.26 -11.55
CA ASP A 63 -38.10 42.28 -11.25
C ASP A 63 -36.87 41.76 -10.51
N ILE A 64 -36.89 40.50 -10.07
CA ILE A 64 -35.81 39.88 -9.35
C ILE A 64 -35.03 38.96 -10.29
N CYS A 65 -33.68 39.11 -10.30
CA CYS A 65 -32.78 38.23 -11.08
C CYS A 65 -32.65 36.84 -10.48
N VAL A 66 -33.77 36.10 -10.33
CA VAL A 66 -33.84 34.76 -9.72
C VAL A 66 -32.94 33.76 -10.46
N THR A 67 -32.87 33.83 -11.79
CA THR A 67 -32.02 32.96 -12.62
C THR A 67 -30.55 33.13 -12.34
N SER A 68 -30.07 34.37 -12.19
CA SER A 68 -28.67 34.65 -11.89
C SER A 68 -28.30 34.16 -10.47
N PHE A 69 -29.21 34.35 -9.49
CA PHE A 69 -29.01 33.90 -8.14
C PHE A 69 -28.97 32.37 -8.05
N THR A 70 -29.93 31.65 -8.64
CA THR A 70 -29.96 30.19 -8.65
C THR A 70 -28.78 29.60 -9.41
N GLY A 71 -28.34 30.20 -10.50
CA GLY A 71 -27.13 29.83 -11.23
C GLY A 71 -25.88 30.00 -10.36
N ALA A 72 -25.75 31.13 -9.67
CA ALA A 72 -24.61 31.37 -8.76
C ALA A 72 -24.57 30.37 -7.59
N VAL A 73 -25.72 30.10 -6.96
CA VAL A 73 -25.82 29.08 -5.89
C VAL A 73 -25.48 27.70 -6.43
N GLY A 74 -25.96 27.36 -7.64
CA GLY A 74 -25.61 26.08 -8.27
C GLY A 74 -24.12 25.92 -8.54
N ILE A 75 -23.47 26.93 -9.08
CA ILE A 75 -22.01 26.94 -9.32
C ILE A 75 -21.26 26.87 -8.00
N LEU A 76 -21.66 27.60 -6.96
CA LEU A 76 -21.04 27.61 -5.66
C LEU A 76 -21.12 26.23 -5.00
N LEU A 77 -22.26 25.53 -5.09
CA LEU A 77 -22.42 24.16 -4.61
C LEU A 77 -21.51 23.17 -5.38
N ILE A 78 -21.42 23.32 -6.70
CA ILE A 78 -20.51 22.50 -7.52
C ILE A 78 -19.05 22.74 -7.11
N ILE A 79 -18.64 23.98 -6.95
CA ILE A 79 -17.29 24.34 -6.52
C ILE A 79 -17.01 23.77 -5.11
N ALA A 80 -17.93 23.98 -4.16
CA ALA A 80 -17.77 23.52 -2.79
C ALA A 80 -17.67 21.99 -2.66
N MET A 81 -18.39 21.26 -3.52
CA MET A 81 -18.41 19.78 -3.48
C MET A 81 -17.33 19.12 -4.36
N ILE A 82 -16.94 19.76 -5.48
CA ILE A 82 -15.93 19.21 -6.38
C ILE A 82 -14.52 19.62 -5.95
N GLN A 83 -14.36 20.83 -5.42
CA GLN A 83 -13.09 21.36 -4.96
C GLN A 83 -12.96 21.26 -3.43
N ARG A 84 -12.76 20.03 -2.92
CA ARG A 84 -12.22 19.81 -1.57
C ARG A 84 -10.80 19.26 -1.71
N PRO A 85 -9.80 20.13 -1.98
CA PRO A 85 -8.41 19.70 -2.11
C PRO A 85 -7.91 18.98 -0.84
N GLU A 86 -8.44 19.34 0.33
CA GLU A 86 -8.12 18.73 1.62
C GLU A 86 -8.56 17.26 1.73
N GLU A 87 -9.55 16.81 0.96
CA GLU A 87 -9.94 15.40 0.91
C GLU A 87 -9.01 14.56 0.01
N ILE A 88 -8.33 15.21 -0.93
CA ILE A 88 -7.53 14.56 -1.98
C ILE A 88 -6.03 14.66 -1.67
N ILE A 89 -5.59 15.80 -1.13
CA ILE A 89 -4.18 16.11 -0.91
C ILE A 89 -3.88 16.07 0.58
N ASP A 90 -2.78 15.44 0.93
CA ASP A 90 -2.21 15.46 2.27
C ASP A 90 -1.49 16.81 2.49
N SER A 91 -2.00 17.61 3.41
CA SER A 91 -1.47 18.95 3.71
C SER A 91 -0.02 18.93 4.21
N ALA A 92 0.40 17.84 4.84
CA ALA A 92 1.74 17.70 5.40
C ALA A 92 2.80 17.39 4.34
N THR A 93 2.44 16.60 3.33
CA THR A 93 3.40 16.16 2.30
C THR A 93 3.12 16.75 0.91
N GLY A 94 1.94 17.35 0.69
CA GLY A 94 1.51 17.83 -0.62
C GLY A 94 1.21 16.73 -1.64
N LEU A 95 1.27 15.46 -1.24
CA LEU A 95 0.98 14.30 -2.08
C LEU A 95 -0.51 13.94 -1.99
N ARG A 96 -1.01 13.16 -2.95
CA ARG A 96 -2.38 12.68 -2.90
C ARG A 96 -2.55 11.63 -1.79
N LYS A 97 -3.71 11.65 -1.12
CA LYS A 97 -4.03 10.75 0.00
C LYS A 97 -4.43 9.34 -0.45
N MET A 98 -4.48 8.42 0.51
CA MET A 98 -5.00 7.06 0.35
C MET A 98 -6.43 7.04 -0.22
N SER A 99 -7.32 7.97 0.20
CA SER A 99 -8.68 8.07 -0.34
C SER A 99 -8.69 8.33 -1.85
N ALA A 100 -7.85 9.25 -2.31
CA ALA A 100 -7.70 9.55 -3.73
C ALA A 100 -7.10 8.35 -4.50
N TYR A 101 -6.13 7.64 -3.92
CA TYR A 101 -5.59 6.42 -4.49
C TYR A 101 -6.66 5.34 -4.69
N ALA A 102 -7.47 5.10 -3.65
CA ALA A 102 -8.54 4.11 -3.71
C ALA A 102 -9.59 4.45 -4.78
N ASP A 103 -9.99 5.73 -4.87
CA ASP A 103 -10.95 6.20 -5.88
C ASP A 103 -10.40 6.08 -7.31
N ASP A 104 -9.13 6.43 -7.52
CA ASP A 104 -8.50 6.35 -8.83
C ASP A 104 -8.29 4.90 -9.25
N MET A 105 -7.80 4.03 -8.35
CA MET A 105 -7.66 2.60 -8.63
C MET A 105 -9.01 1.93 -8.92
N LYS A 106 -10.06 2.29 -8.19
CA LYS A 106 -11.42 1.81 -8.47
C LYS A 106 -11.87 2.16 -9.89
N LYS A 107 -11.55 3.36 -10.37
CA LYS A 107 -11.85 3.75 -11.77
C LYS A 107 -11.06 2.92 -12.76
N TYR A 108 -9.75 2.71 -12.55
CA TYR A 108 -8.93 1.88 -13.44
C TYR A 108 -9.47 0.45 -13.55
N PHE A 109 -9.80 -0.19 -12.43
CA PHE A 109 -10.38 -1.54 -12.44
C PHE A 109 -11.77 -1.60 -13.08
N LEU A 110 -12.60 -0.54 -12.94
CA LEU A 110 -13.93 -0.49 -13.56
C LEU A 110 -13.86 -0.26 -15.08
N THR A 111 -12.87 0.48 -15.56
CA THR A 111 -12.72 0.80 -16.99
C THR A 111 -11.82 -0.19 -17.73
N ALA A 112 -11.28 -1.18 -17.03
CA ALA A 112 -10.30 -2.15 -17.55
C ALA A 112 -9.07 -1.50 -18.23
N ASN A 113 -8.73 -0.27 -17.81
CA ASN A 113 -7.54 0.40 -18.30
C ASN A 113 -6.30 -0.17 -17.61
N GLN A 114 -5.24 -0.37 -18.40
CA GLN A 114 -3.95 -0.79 -17.85
C GLN A 114 -3.32 0.35 -17.06
N VAL A 115 -2.87 0.05 -15.85
CA VAL A 115 -2.09 0.95 -14.99
C VAL A 115 -0.94 0.18 -14.35
N SER A 116 0.25 0.74 -14.48
CA SER A 116 1.41 0.22 -13.77
C SER A 116 1.56 0.96 -12.45
N ILE A 117 1.95 0.25 -11.41
CA ILE A 117 2.09 0.81 -10.07
C ILE A 117 3.49 0.52 -9.56
N ILE A 118 4.16 1.56 -9.07
CA ILE A 118 5.39 1.42 -8.30
C ILE A 118 5.05 1.68 -6.84
N MET A 119 5.27 0.68 -6.01
CA MET A 119 5.02 0.70 -4.57
C MET A 119 6.33 0.89 -3.83
N VAL A 120 6.40 1.85 -2.95
CA VAL A 120 7.52 2.10 -2.04
C VAL A 120 7.03 1.94 -0.61
N ASN A 121 7.66 1.04 0.17
CA ASN A 121 7.40 0.87 1.60
C ASN A 121 8.69 1.05 2.37
N ILE A 122 8.73 2.03 3.27
CA ILE A 122 9.89 2.33 4.12
C ILE A 122 9.77 1.52 5.41
N SER A 123 10.52 0.41 5.51
CA SER A 123 10.44 -0.54 6.62
C SER A 123 10.85 0.06 7.95
N ASN A 124 11.87 0.91 7.97
CA ASN A 124 12.35 1.59 9.17
C ASN A 124 11.65 2.93 9.45
N TYR A 125 10.45 3.16 8.87
CA TYR A 125 9.66 4.41 9.03
C TYR A 125 9.42 4.75 10.50
N ARG A 126 8.93 3.80 11.31
CA ARG A 126 8.60 4.03 12.72
C ARG A 126 9.84 4.38 13.56
N THR A 127 10.94 3.69 13.31
CA THR A 127 12.23 3.96 13.98
C THR A 127 12.74 5.36 13.65
N ILE A 128 12.74 5.74 12.36
CA ILE A 128 13.16 7.06 11.93
C ILE A 128 12.23 8.11 12.53
N SER A 129 10.92 7.95 12.42
CA SER A 129 9.92 8.89 12.94
C SER A 129 10.04 9.12 14.45
N SER A 130 10.39 8.08 15.23
CA SER A 130 10.62 8.23 16.67
C SER A 130 11.87 9.02 17.01
N ILE A 131 12.86 9.05 16.12
CA ILE A 131 14.14 9.78 16.32
C ILE A 131 14.03 11.25 15.90
N ILE A 132 13.48 11.51 14.68
CA ILE A 132 13.48 12.84 14.09
C ILE A 132 12.18 13.63 14.33
N GLY A 133 11.13 12.95 14.76
CA GLY A 133 9.79 13.54 14.96
C GLY A 133 8.96 13.66 13.67
N TYR A 134 7.70 14.00 13.86
CA TYR A 134 6.68 13.99 12.80
C TYR A 134 6.94 15.00 11.68
N GLU A 135 7.35 16.21 12.01
CA GLU A 135 7.56 17.28 11.02
C GLU A 135 8.70 16.95 10.06
N LEU A 136 9.86 16.52 10.58
CA LEU A 136 11.00 16.14 9.75
C LEU A 136 10.75 14.85 8.97
N MET A 137 9.91 13.95 9.52
CA MET A 137 9.48 12.77 8.80
C MET A 137 8.61 13.12 7.59
N ASN A 138 7.71 14.11 7.70
CA ASN A 138 6.94 14.61 6.57
C ASN A 138 7.82 15.25 5.49
N GLU A 139 8.87 16.00 5.90
CA GLU A 139 9.87 16.53 4.96
C GLU A 139 10.61 15.42 4.22
N LEU A 140 10.98 14.35 4.92
CA LEU A 140 11.59 13.16 4.31
C LEU A 140 10.64 12.50 3.30
N LEU A 141 9.36 12.31 3.66
CA LEU A 141 8.35 11.77 2.74
C LEU A 141 8.11 12.68 1.53
N MET A 142 8.15 13.99 1.70
CA MET A 142 8.12 14.94 0.58
C MET A 142 9.30 14.73 -0.37
N ASN A 143 10.51 14.53 0.16
CA ASN A 143 11.69 14.28 -0.65
C ASN A 143 11.57 12.98 -1.44
N VAL A 144 11.10 11.90 -0.80
CA VAL A 144 10.78 10.63 -1.50
C VAL A 144 9.71 10.85 -2.57
N GLY A 145 8.64 11.58 -2.25
CA GLY A 145 7.60 11.95 -3.21
C GLY A 145 8.15 12.74 -4.41
N ARG A 146 9.07 13.68 -4.18
CA ARG A 146 9.74 14.44 -5.26
C ARG A 146 10.58 13.54 -6.17
N ILE A 147 11.28 12.54 -5.62
CA ILE A 147 12.00 11.55 -6.43
C ILE A 147 11.03 10.84 -7.37
N MET A 148 9.89 10.35 -6.84
CA MET A 148 8.88 9.66 -7.64
C MET A 148 8.25 10.58 -8.71
N ILE A 149 7.96 11.84 -8.36
CA ILE A 149 7.43 12.85 -9.31
C ILE A 149 8.45 13.16 -10.41
N ASN A 150 9.72 13.32 -10.06
CA ASN A 150 10.78 13.60 -11.03
C ASN A 150 11.00 12.41 -11.97
N THR A 151 11.01 11.19 -11.43
CA THR A 151 11.08 9.96 -12.25
C THR A 151 9.90 9.88 -13.21
N LYS A 152 8.67 10.11 -12.74
CA LYS A 152 7.47 10.18 -13.60
C LYS A 152 7.63 11.19 -14.73
N LYS A 153 8.14 12.40 -14.43
CA LYS A 153 8.38 13.44 -15.44
C LYS A 153 9.46 13.03 -16.45
N SER A 154 10.54 12.38 -16.01
CA SER A 154 11.62 11.95 -16.89
C SER A 154 11.17 10.93 -17.93
N ILE A 155 10.24 10.06 -17.57
CA ILE A 155 9.63 9.08 -18.49
C ILE A 155 8.39 9.65 -19.22
N LYS A 156 8.07 10.94 -19.06
CA LYS A 156 6.95 11.65 -19.68
C LYS A 156 5.59 10.98 -19.45
N ASN A 157 5.35 10.45 -18.24
CA ASN A 157 4.09 9.81 -17.88
C ASN A 157 3.18 10.74 -17.07
N TYR A 158 1.84 10.55 -17.19
CA TYR A 158 0.80 11.36 -16.55
C TYR A 158 0.22 10.76 -15.27
N GLY A 159 0.85 9.73 -14.71
CA GLY A 159 0.43 9.11 -13.46
C GLY A 159 0.54 10.04 -12.25
N GLU A 160 0.12 9.56 -11.09
CA GLU A 160 0.06 10.34 -9.85
C GLU A 160 0.84 9.68 -8.72
N VAL A 161 1.30 10.49 -7.76
CA VAL A 161 2.01 10.02 -6.55
C VAL A 161 1.11 10.18 -5.33
N TYR A 162 1.02 9.12 -4.53
CA TYR A 162 0.15 9.06 -3.36
C TYR A 162 0.95 8.73 -2.10
N ASN A 163 0.60 9.40 -1.00
CA ASN A 163 0.98 9.03 0.35
C ASN A 163 -0.13 8.15 0.95
N ILE A 164 0.20 6.88 1.17
CA ILE A 164 -0.76 5.90 1.73
C ILE A 164 -0.74 5.93 3.27
N GLY A 165 0.30 6.52 3.86
CA GLY A 165 0.56 6.54 5.30
C GLY A 165 1.67 5.58 5.70
N GLU A 166 2.17 5.74 6.91
CA GLU A 166 3.19 4.89 7.55
C GLU A 166 4.42 4.57 6.67
N GLY A 167 4.89 5.56 5.91
CA GLY A 167 6.04 5.39 5.01
C GLY A 167 5.74 4.65 3.71
N CYS A 168 4.47 4.44 3.40
CA CYS A 168 4.02 3.79 2.18
C CYS A 168 3.64 4.81 1.10
N LEU A 169 4.34 4.82 -0.02
CA LEU A 169 4.05 5.67 -1.18
C LEU A 169 3.72 4.82 -2.40
N ARG A 170 2.91 5.37 -3.28
CA ARG A 170 2.50 4.74 -4.55
C ARG A 170 2.67 5.72 -5.70
N LEU A 171 3.20 5.24 -6.80
CA LEU A 171 3.22 5.95 -8.08
C LEU A 171 2.44 5.14 -9.09
N THR A 172 1.41 5.73 -9.67
CA THR A 172 0.70 5.16 -10.83
C THR A 172 1.31 5.66 -12.11
N LEU A 173 1.41 4.80 -13.11
CA LEU A 173 1.87 5.12 -14.46
C LEU A 173 0.81 4.66 -15.46
N ASN A 174 0.30 5.59 -16.25
CA ASN A 174 -0.78 5.30 -17.21
C ASN A 174 -0.19 4.71 -18.49
N ASN A 175 -0.77 3.60 -18.98
CA ASN A 175 -0.38 2.96 -20.23
C ASN A 175 1.15 2.77 -20.36
N CYS A 176 1.78 2.32 -19.27
CA CYS A 176 3.20 2.07 -19.20
C CYS A 176 3.44 0.56 -19.24
N ASP A 177 4.34 0.12 -20.09
CA ASP A 177 4.72 -1.30 -20.15
C ASP A 177 5.61 -1.71 -18.97
N SER A 178 5.83 -3.00 -18.85
CA SER A 178 6.63 -3.58 -17.77
C SER A 178 8.07 -3.07 -17.76
N ASP A 179 8.70 -2.96 -18.93
CA ASP A 179 10.12 -2.58 -19.05
C ASP A 179 10.35 -1.12 -18.66
N HIS A 180 9.50 -0.20 -19.11
CA HIS A 180 9.56 1.21 -18.69
C HIS A 180 9.23 1.39 -17.21
N THR A 181 8.26 0.61 -16.69
CA THR A 181 7.92 0.60 -15.27
C THR A 181 9.08 0.10 -14.42
N GLN A 182 9.75 -0.98 -14.85
CA GLN A 182 10.92 -1.53 -14.18
C GLN A 182 12.08 -0.52 -14.14
N LYS A 183 12.40 0.12 -15.26
CA LYS A 183 13.43 1.18 -15.32
C LYS A 183 13.10 2.35 -14.38
N ALA A 184 11.86 2.77 -14.36
CA ALA A 184 11.42 3.83 -13.45
C ALA A 184 11.57 3.41 -11.98
N ALA A 185 11.22 2.18 -11.64
CA ALA A 185 11.39 1.63 -10.30
C ALA A 185 12.86 1.52 -9.88
N GLU A 186 13.74 1.12 -10.80
CA GLU A 186 15.18 1.07 -10.56
C GLU A 186 15.79 2.47 -10.34
N MET A 187 15.34 3.47 -11.09
CA MET A 187 15.73 4.87 -10.85
C MET A 187 15.30 5.33 -9.45
N ILE A 188 14.06 5.06 -9.04
CA ILE A 188 13.58 5.38 -7.70
C ILE A 188 14.41 4.63 -6.66
N ASN A 189 14.60 3.33 -6.82
CA ASN A 189 15.33 2.48 -5.88
C ASN A 189 16.78 2.97 -5.69
N SER A 190 17.45 3.38 -6.77
CA SER A 190 18.81 3.91 -6.70
C SER A 190 18.90 5.22 -5.91
N GLU A 191 17.91 6.10 -6.06
CA GLU A 191 17.84 7.35 -5.30
C GLU A 191 17.51 7.09 -3.81
N LEU A 192 16.64 6.12 -3.50
CA LEU A 192 16.27 5.78 -2.13
C LEU A 192 17.41 5.15 -1.32
N LYS A 193 18.41 4.56 -1.98
CA LYS A 193 19.63 4.03 -1.34
C LYS A 193 20.62 5.10 -0.91
N LYS A 194 20.45 6.35 -1.36
CA LYS A 194 21.32 7.45 -0.95
C LYS A 194 20.95 7.93 0.45
N THR A 195 21.92 8.49 1.15
CA THR A 195 21.69 9.11 2.46
C THR A 195 20.90 10.41 2.30
N PHE A 196 19.80 10.52 2.99
CA PHE A 196 18.98 11.75 3.03
C PHE A 196 19.48 12.66 4.15
N LYS A 197 19.77 13.90 3.80
CA LYS A 197 20.14 14.94 4.77
C LYS A 197 18.89 15.74 5.11
N ILE A 198 18.43 15.61 6.35
CA ILE A 198 17.28 16.34 6.88
C ILE A 198 17.76 17.07 8.14
N ASN A 199 17.89 18.40 8.05
CA ASN A 199 18.51 19.22 9.08
C ASN A 199 19.89 18.66 9.49
N GLN A 200 20.03 18.25 10.76
CA GLN A 200 21.25 17.68 11.32
C GLN A 200 21.36 16.16 11.20
N TYR A 201 20.38 15.51 10.60
CA TYR A 201 20.31 14.06 10.54
C TYR A 201 20.72 13.54 9.16
N ASP A 202 21.61 12.55 9.15
CA ASP A 202 21.92 11.71 7.99
C ASP A 202 21.11 10.42 8.09
N ILE A 203 20.12 10.27 7.21
CA ILE A 203 19.11 9.20 7.28
C ILE A 203 19.29 8.23 6.13
N ASN A 204 19.42 6.95 6.45
CA ASN A 204 19.41 5.85 5.49
C ASN A 204 18.07 5.12 5.53
N LEU A 205 17.41 5.02 4.39
CA LEU A 205 16.14 4.33 4.28
C LEU A 205 16.35 2.85 4.01
N ILE A 206 15.55 2.00 4.68
CA ILE A 206 15.34 0.61 4.29
C ILE A 206 14.01 0.60 3.53
N ALA A 207 14.07 0.82 2.22
CA ALA A 207 12.90 0.99 1.37
C ALA A 207 12.74 -0.20 0.41
N TYR A 208 11.61 -0.87 0.50
CA TYR A 208 11.19 -1.87 -0.48
C TYR A 208 10.53 -1.19 -1.67
N VAL A 209 10.96 -1.53 -2.87
CA VAL A 209 10.36 -1.05 -4.12
C VAL A 209 9.80 -2.25 -4.87
N CYS A 210 8.49 -2.19 -5.20
CA CYS A 210 7.81 -3.26 -5.91
C CYS A 210 7.00 -2.69 -7.07
N THR A 211 7.03 -3.37 -8.23
CA THR A 211 6.22 -3.04 -9.40
C THR A 211 5.07 -4.02 -9.57
N ALA A 212 3.92 -3.53 -10.05
CA ALA A 212 2.77 -4.34 -10.40
C ALA A 212 2.09 -3.77 -11.65
N GLN A 213 1.64 -4.65 -12.53
CA GLN A 213 0.78 -4.33 -13.68
C GLN A 213 -0.68 -4.69 -13.31
N CYS A 214 -1.58 -3.74 -13.40
CA CYS A 214 -2.99 -3.97 -13.16
C CYS A 214 -3.78 -3.84 -14.47
N PRO A 215 -4.68 -4.76 -14.79
CA PRO A 215 -5.17 -5.89 -13.99
C PRO A 215 -4.39 -7.22 -14.15
N GLU A 216 -3.26 -7.26 -14.84
CA GLU A 216 -2.54 -8.51 -15.16
C GLU A 216 -2.03 -9.23 -13.91
N ASP A 217 -1.27 -8.52 -13.05
CA ASP A 217 -0.70 -9.09 -11.84
C ASP A 217 -1.71 -9.10 -10.69
N ILE A 218 -2.47 -8.02 -10.56
CA ILE A 218 -3.44 -7.81 -9.48
C ILE A 218 -4.74 -7.30 -10.07
N ARG A 219 -5.84 -8.03 -9.85
CA ARG A 219 -7.12 -7.85 -10.57
C ARG A 219 -8.15 -6.96 -9.88
N ASP A 220 -7.96 -6.63 -8.63
CA ASP A 220 -8.93 -5.86 -7.85
C ASP A 220 -8.28 -4.99 -6.79
N LEU A 221 -9.02 -3.98 -6.34
CA LEU A 221 -8.53 -3.01 -5.36
C LEU A 221 -8.20 -3.63 -4.00
N LYS A 222 -8.98 -4.63 -3.55
CA LYS A 222 -8.75 -5.27 -2.26
C LYS A 222 -7.42 -6.02 -2.27
N SER A 223 -7.19 -6.84 -3.28
CA SER A 223 -5.93 -7.58 -3.48
C SER A 223 -4.74 -6.63 -3.60
N LEU A 224 -4.90 -5.52 -4.34
CA LEU A 224 -3.86 -4.50 -4.49
C LEU A 224 -3.52 -3.83 -3.15
N THR A 225 -4.53 -3.47 -2.36
CA THR A 225 -4.33 -2.82 -1.06
C THR A 225 -3.66 -3.77 -0.08
N THR A 226 -4.12 -5.02 0.00
CA THR A 226 -3.55 -6.05 0.85
C THR A 226 -2.10 -6.35 0.46
N PHE A 227 -1.85 -6.61 -0.82
CA PHE A 227 -0.49 -6.84 -1.33
C PHE A 227 0.43 -5.67 -1.01
N GLY A 228 -0.01 -4.44 -1.32
CA GLY A 228 0.79 -3.24 -1.09
C GLY A 228 1.11 -2.96 0.38
N ALA A 229 0.26 -3.38 1.31
CA ALA A 229 0.51 -3.25 2.74
C ALA A 229 1.49 -4.32 3.26
N GLU A 230 1.45 -5.52 2.72
CA GLU A 230 2.08 -6.69 3.31
C GLU A 230 3.41 -7.11 2.66
N PHE A 231 3.68 -6.76 1.37
CA PHE A 231 4.84 -7.29 0.66
C PHE A 231 6.18 -7.00 1.36
N SER A 232 6.31 -5.83 1.97
CA SER A 232 7.55 -5.44 2.66
C SER A 232 7.79 -6.16 3.99
N SER A 233 6.75 -6.73 4.59
CA SER A 233 6.86 -7.53 5.83
C SER A 233 7.01 -9.02 5.54
N LYS A 234 6.62 -9.46 4.34
CA LYS A 234 6.59 -10.87 3.95
C LYS A 234 7.79 -11.30 3.10
N ILE A 235 8.52 -10.36 2.51
CA ILE A 235 9.64 -10.64 1.63
C ILE A 235 10.93 -10.16 2.30
N PRO A 236 11.98 -10.98 2.36
CA PRO A 236 13.28 -10.56 2.87
C PRO A 236 13.85 -9.38 2.08
N TYR A 237 14.41 -8.39 2.77
CA TYR A 237 15.02 -7.23 2.13
C TYR A 237 16.35 -7.61 1.46
N ASN A 238 16.43 -7.44 0.14
CA ASN A 238 17.64 -7.65 -0.64
C ASN A 238 18.13 -6.38 -1.36
N GLY A 239 17.39 -5.27 -1.21
CA GLY A 239 17.69 -4.01 -1.87
C GLY A 239 17.42 -3.96 -3.37
N GLU A 240 16.78 -4.98 -3.95
CA GLU A 240 16.41 -5.05 -5.35
C GLU A 240 14.96 -4.60 -5.57
N VAL A 241 14.63 -4.25 -6.81
CA VAL A 241 13.24 -3.99 -7.20
C VAL A 241 12.51 -5.32 -7.33
N LEU A 242 11.40 -5.44 -6.60
CA LEU A 242 10.53 -6.60 -6.63
C LEU A 242 9.49 -6.48 -7.75
N HIS A 243 8.99 -7.61 -8.23
CA HIS A 243 7.90 -7.66 -9.20
C HIS A 243 6.75 -8.50 -8.65
N ALA A 244 5.52 -7.94 -8.62
CA ALA A 244 4.36 -8.64 -8.03
C ALA A 244 4.04 -9.97 -8.73
N SER A 245 4.34 -10.08 -10.05
CA SER A 245 4.14 -11.31 -10.82
C SER A 245 5.25 -12.35 -10.63
N SER A 246 6.40 -11.98 -10.06
CA SER A 246 7.51 -12.92 -9.94
C SER A 246 7.15 -14.12 -9.06
N ALA A 247 7.67 -15.29 -9.44
CA ALA A 247 7.38 -16.52 -8.71
C ALA A 247 7.83 -16.45 -7.25
N SER A 248 8.97 -15.80 -6.98
CA SER A 248 9.50 -15.60 -5.63
C SER A 248 8.59 -14.74 -4.75
N VAL A 249 8.08 -13.61 -5.29
CA VAL A 249 7.15 -12.73 -4.57
C VAL A 249 5.83 -13.43 -4.30
N LYS A 250 5.24 -14.08 -5.32
CA LYS A 250 4.01 -14.85 -5.16
C LYS A 250 4.19 -15.94 -4.11
N ARG A 251 5.32 -16.65 -4.16
CA ARG A 251 5.61 -17.70 -3.19
C ARG A 251 5.76 -17.16 -1.76
N SER A 252 6.52 -16.10 -1.55
CA SER A 252 6.67 -15.47 -0.23
C SER A 252 5.34 -14.99 0.33
N MET A 253 4.46 -14.44 -0.52
CA MET A 253 3.12 -14.00 -0.10
C MET A 253 2.22 -15.17 0.30
N THR A 254 2.32 -16.32 -0.39
CA THR A 254 1.52 -17.52 -0.11
C THR A 254 2.08 -18.28 1.09
N LEU A 255 3.40 -18.39 1.19
CA LEU A 255 4.09 -19.11 2.25
C LEU A 255 3.63 -18.68 3.64
N LEU A 256 3.51 -17.38 3.88
CA LEU A 256 3.07 -16.85 5.17
C LEU A 256 1.58 -17.11 5.48
N SER A 257 0.74 -17.30 4.47
CA SER A 257 -0.65 -17.71 4.70
C SER A 257 -0.78 -19.21 4.99
N GLU A 258 0.21 -20.00 4.56
CA GLU A 258 0.27 -21.44 4.74
C GLU A 258 1.19 -21.86 5.92
N ILE A 259 1.92 -20.91 6.53
CA ILE A 259 3.02 -21.22 7.46
C ILE A 259 2.58 -22.01 8.69
N ASP A 260 1.40 -21.73 9.24
CA ASP A 260 0.89 -22.49 10.39
C ASP A 260 0.63 -23.96 10.00
N CYS A 261 0.08 -24.20 8.81
CA CYS A 261 -0.11 -25.55 8.28
C CYS A 261 1.23 -26.26 7.99
N ILE A 262 2.22 -25.51 7.48
CA ILE A 262 3.57 -26.04 7.24
C ILE A 262 4.25 -26.44 8.56
N ILE A 263 4.11 -25.63 9.61
CA ILE A 263 4.63 -25.93 10.94
C ILE A 263 3.99 -27.21 11.50
N ASP A 264 2.66 -27.32 11.40
CA ASP A 264 1.94 -28.49 11.85
C ASP A 264 2.34 -29.77 11.07
N ASN A 265 2.48 -29.67 9.76
CA ASN A 265 2.95 -30.76 8.90
C ASN A 265 4.40 -31.14 9.20
N ALA A 266 5.27 -30.19 9.54
CA ALA A 266 6.65 -30.46 9.86
C ALA A 266 6.82 -31.32 11.12
N PHE A 267 5.94 -31.20 12.10
CA PHE A 267 5.91 -32.12 13.24
C PHE A 267 5.54 -33.54 12.83
N ALA A 268 4.58 -33.70 11.90
CA ALA A 268 4.14 -34.99 11.43
C ALA A 268 5.14 -35.68 10.50
N ASN A 269 5.86 -34.90 9.68
CA ASN A 269 6.71 -35.41 8.59
C ASN A 269 8.22 -35.25 8.86
N HIS A 270 8.61 -35.00 10.11
CA HIS A 270 10.01 -34.79 10.51
C HIS A 270 10.71 -33.66 9.73
N GLY A 271 9.98 -32.57 9.43
CA GLY A 271 10.51 -31.41 8.72
C GLY A 271 11.39 -30.49 9.56
N PHE A 272 11.40 -30.64 10.90
CA PHE A 272 12.30 -29.91 11.78
C PHE A 272 13.61 -30.65 11.95
N HIS A 273 14.72 -29.91 11.83
CA HIS A 273 16.08 -30.42 12.01
C HIS A 273 16.88 -29.48 12.91
N VAL A 274 17.64 -30.00 13.81
CA VAL A 274 18.57 -29.24 14.65
C VAL A 274 20.00 -29.38 14.09
N TYR A 275 20.56 -28.23 13.71
CA TYR A 275 21.94 -28.11 13.26
C TYR A 275 22.79 -27.53 14.41
N TYR A 276 24.07 -27.92 14.48
CA TYR A 276 24.97 -27.47 15.51
C TYR A 276 26.08 -26.63 14.88
N GLN A 277 26.14 -25.34 15.24
CA GLN A 277 27.19 -24.44 14.80
C GLN A 277 28.28 -24.40 15.86
N PRO A 278 29.50 -24.91 15.58
CA PRO A 278 30.58 -24.97 16.59
C PRO A 278 31.08 -23.56 16.90
N ILE A 279 31.36 -23.31 18.18
CA ILE A 279 31.89 -22.06 18.73
C ILE A 279 33.33 -22.30 19.15
N TYR A 280 34.25 -21.51 18.59
CA TYR A 280 35.67 -21.61 18.84
C TYR A 280 36.09 -20.73 20.03
N SER A 281 36.72 -21.35 21.06
CA SER A 281 37.32 -20.62 22.18
C SER A 281 38.70 -20.11 21.77
N VAL A 282 38.88 -18.81 21.72
CA VAL A 282 40.21 -18.19 21.42
C VAL A 282 41.19 -18.43 22.55
N GLU A 283 40.71 -18.51 23.79
CA GLU A 283 41.52 -18.75 24.98
C GLU A 283 42.06 -20.20 25.02
N ASN A 284 41.16 -21.17 24.80
CA ASN A 284 41.48 -22.59 24.84
C ASN A 284 41.95 -23.16 23.50
N LYS A 285 41.93 -22.33 22.43
CA LYS A 285 42.34 -22.67 21.05
C LYS A 285 41.69 -23.96 20.51
N ARG A 286 40.40 -24.17 20.85
CA ARG A 286 39.64 -25.35 20.42
C ARG A 286 38.15 -24.98 20.27
N PHE A 287 37.39 -25.83 19.60
CA PHE A 287 35.92 -25.76 19.68
C PHE A 287 35.50 -26.26 21.05
N GLU A 288 34.77 -25.45 21.81
CA GLU A 288 34.42 -25.70 23.19
C GLU A 288 32.93 -25.90 23.41
N SER A 289 32.13 -25.28 22.59
CA SER A 289 30.67 -25.37 22.60
C SER A 289 30.10 -25.33 21.18
N ALA A 290 28.80 -25.50 21.08
CA ALA A 290 28.07 -25.30 19.84
C ALA A 290 26.71 -24.63 20.11
N GLU A 291 26.19 -23.89 19.16
CA GLU A 291 24.83 -23.35 19.16
C GLU A 291 23.89 -24.26 18.39
N ALA A 292 22.77 -24.62 19.01
CA ALA A 292 21.71 -25.39 18.37
C ALA A 292 20.82 -24.47 17.54
N LEU A 293 20.81 -24.70 16.25
CA LEU A 293 20.09 -23.89 15.28
C LEU A 293 18.98 -24.70 14.60
N LEU A 294 17.74 -24.35 14.85
CA LEU A 294 16.59 -25.00 14.23
C LEU A 294 16.50 -24.65 12.75
N ARG A 295 16.18 -25.68 11.95
CA ARG A 295 15.89 -25.57 10.51
C ARG A 295 14.55 -26.20 10.21
N LEU A 296 13.76 -25.54 9.35
CA LEU A 296 12.51 -26.07 8.83
C LEU A 296 12.71 -26.38 7.35
N ILE A 297 12.47 -27.64 6.99
CA ILE A 297 12.54 -28.12 5.61
C ILE A 297 11.14 -28.65 5.23
N ASP A 298 10.49 -27.98 4.31
CA ASP A 298 9.21 -28.40 3.75
C ASP A 298 9.42 -29.16 2.45
N GLU A 299 8.59 -30.16 2.19
CA GLU A 299 8.69 -30.99 0.96
C GLU A 299 8.52 -30.17 -0.32
N LYS A 300 7.63 -29.17 -0.28
CA LYS A 300 7.28 -28.33 -1.44
C LYS A 300 8.21 -27.13 -1.57
N ASP A 301 8.57 -26.51 -0.44
CA ASP A 301 9.26 -25.23 -0.36
C ASP A 301 10.74 -25.34 -0.03
N GLY A 302 11.20 -26.53 0.33
CA GLY A 302 12.56 -26.72 0.76
C GLY A 302 12.86 -26.01 2.09
N PHE A 303 14.02 -25.37 2.18
CA PHE A 303 14.44 -24.65 3.37
C PHE A 303 13.61 -23.37 3.60
N ILE A 304 12.98 -23.27 4.78
CA ILE A 304 12.26 -22.10 5.24
C ILE A 304 13.08 -21.41 6.34
N SER A 305 13.37 -20.10 6.16
CA SER A 305 14.17 -19.35 7.12
C SER A 305 13.50 -19.25 8.49
N PRO A 306 14.26 -19.38 9.60
CA PRO A 306 13.76 -19.10 10.94
C PRO A 306 13.11 -17.73 11.10
N GLU A 307 13.58 -16.72 10.39
CA GLU A 307 13.01 -15.37 10.38
C GLU A 307 11.55 -15.35 9.88
N ILE A 308 11.14 -16.37 9.12
CA ILE A 308 9.78 -16.50 8.61
C ILE A 308 8.89 -17.30 9.56
N PHE A 309 9.35 -18.49 10.01
CA PHE A 309 8.48 -19.38 10.75
C PHE A 309 8.49 -19.14 12.28
N ILE A 310 9.57 -18.63 12.87
CA ILE A 310 9.62 -18.36 14.32
C ILE A 310 8.57 -17.33 14.75
N PRO A 311 8.44 -16.14 14.09
CA PRO A 311 7.40 -15.19 14.46
C PRO A 311 5.97 -15.72 14.29
N ALA A 312 5.74 -16.58 13.31
CA ALA A 312 4.46 -17.24 13.12
C ALA A 312 4.18 -18.25 14.24
N ALA A 313 5.16 -19.06 14.57
CA ALA A 313 5.08 -20.03 15.68
C ALA A 313 4.86 -19.35 17.05
N GLU A 314 5.47 -18.18 17.28
CA GLU A 314 5.21 -17.39 18.49
C GLU A 314 3.76 -16.92 18.55
N LYS A 315 3.25 -16.41 17.43
CA LYS A 315 1.88 -15.90 17.33
C LYS A 315 0.82 -17.01 17.47
N SER A 316 1.08 -18.19 16.91
CA SER A 316 0.14 -19.33 16.99
C SER A 316 0.29 -20.14 18.28
N GLY A 317 1.37 -19.93 19.05
CA GLY A 317 1.72 -20.74 20.23
C GLY A 317 2.45 -22.05 19.91
N ALA A 318 2.70 -22.35 18.63
CA ALA A 318 3.46 -23.53 18.21
C ALA A 318 4.92 -23.50 18.69
N ILE A 319 5.42 -22.32 19.07
CA ILE A 319 6.78 -22.14 19.57
C ILE A 319 7.08 -22.99 20.80
N HIS A 320 6.10 -23.30 21.64
CA HIS A 320 6.28 -24.17 22.81
C HIS A 320 6.62 -25.60 22.40
N LYS A 321 5.87 -26.17 21.43
CA LYS A 321 6.14 -27.51 20.87
C LYS A 321 7.50 -27.57 20.16
N ILE A 322 7.84 -26.48 19.43
CA ILE A 322 9.16 -26.35 18.80
C ILE A 322 10.27 -26.38 19.84
N GLY A 323 10.12 -25.66 20.96
CA GLY A 323 11.10 -25.64 22.04
C GLY A 323 11.26 -26.99 22.70
N GLU A 324 10.18 -27.71 22.99
CA GLU A 324 10.24 -29.10 23.50
C GLU A 324 11.01 -30.00 22.54
N PHE A 325 10.70 -29.97 21.25
CA PHE A 325 11.41 -30.73 20.23
C PHE A 325 12.90 -30.40 20.18
N VAL A 326 13.29 -29.13 20.20
CA VAL A 326 14.69 -28.70 20.18
C VAL A 326 15.42 -29.21 21.42
N LEU A 327 14.82 -29.07 22.60
CA LEU A 327 15.41 -29.55 23.87
C LEU A 327 15.57 -31.05 23.88
N GLU A 328 14.60 -31.82 23.41
CA GLU A 328 14.70 -33.28 23.30
C GLU A 328 15.84 -33.69 22.36
N GLU A 329 15.95 -33.06 21.18
CA GLU A 329 17.04 -33.37 20.23
C GLU A 329 18.40 -33.00 20.78
N VAL A 330 18.53 -31.84 21.45
CA VAL A 330 19.79 -31.44 22.09
C VAL A 330 20.17 -32.38 23.23
N CYS A 331 19.22 -32.76 24.10
CA CYS A 331 19.47 -33.72 25.17
C CYS A 331 19.90 -35.09 24.63
N ARG A 332 19.24 -35.55 23.54
CA ARG A 332 19.61 -36.81 22.88
C ARG A 332 21.03 -36.75 22.32
N PHE A 333 21.38 -35.62 21.67
CA PHE A 333 22.75 -35.43 21.15
C PHE A 333 23.81 -35.37 22.25
N ILE A 334 23.57 -34.63 23.34
CA ILE A 334 24.50 -34.56 24.49
C ILE A 334 24.73 -35.95 25.10
N GLY A 335 23.70 -36.81 25.14
CA GLY A 335 23.78 -38.17 25.60
C GLY A 335 24.52 -39.14 24.65
N SER A 336 24.83 -38.72 23.43
CA SER A 336 25.43 -39.58 22.40
C SER A 336 26.95 -39.76 22.57
N ASP A 337 27.48 -40.81 21.95
CA ASP A 337 28.92 -41.02 21.90
C ASP A 337 29.64 -40.08 20.92
N GLU A 338 28.90 -39.53 19.95
CA GLU A 338 29.42 -38.49 19.07
C GLU A 338 29.75 -37.21 19.84
N PHE A 339 28.85 -36.73 20.68
CA PHE A 339 29.10 -35.55 21.53
C PHE A 339 30.34 -35.71 22.40
N LYS A 340 30.50 -36.88 23.04
CA LYS A 340 31.67 -37.18 23.86
C LYS A 340 32.99 -37.16 23.07
N LYS A 341 32.97 -37.66 21.82
CA LYS A 341 34.13 -37.63 20.90
C LYS A 341 34.52 -36.26 20.46
N LEU A 342 33.54 -35.35 20.30
CA LEU A 342 33.78 -33.95 19.90
C LEU A 342 34.46 -33.13 21.00
N GLY A 343 34.38 -33.55 22.26
CA GLY A 343 35.00 -32.86 23.40
C GLY A 343 34.37 -31.48 23.68
N LEU A 344 33.11 -31.28 23.29
CA LEU A 344 32.36 -30.08 23.61
C LEU A 344 31.92 -30.10 25.08
N SER A 345 31.86 -28.93 25.70
CA SER A 345 31.49 -28.75 27.09
C SER A 345 30.00 -28.50 27.30
N TYR A 346 29.37 -27.78 26.37
CA TYR A 346 27.95 -27.46 26.44
C TYR A 346 27.38 -27.10 25.04
N ILE A 347 26.04 -27.02 24.96
CA ILE A 347 25.32 -26.56 23.79
C ILE A 347 24.42 -25.41 24.20
N GLU A 348 24.47 -24.31 23.44
CA GLU A 348 23.60 -23.17 23.59
C GLU A 348 22.29 -23.42 22.85
N VAL A 349 21.14 -23.09 23.48
CA VAL A 349 19.82 -23.21 22.90
C VAL A 349 19.12 -21.85 22.98
N ASN A 350 18.64 -21.37 21.84
CA ASN A 350 17.88 -20.14 21.77
C ASN A 350 16.45 -20.39 22.27
N LEU A 351 15.98 -19.57 23.19
CA LEU A 351 14.61 -19.58 23.70
C LEU A 351 13.88 -18.28 23.32
N SER A 352 12.66 -18.41 22.87
CA SER A 352 11.74 -17.27 22.69
C SER A 352 11.28 -16.72 24.04
N VAL A 353 11.01 -15.42 24.12
CA VAL A 353 10.43 -14.78 25.30
C VAL A 353 9.12 -15.45 25.70
N SER A 354 8.31 -15.89 24.74
CA SER A 354 7.04 -16.60 24.99
C SER A 354 7.23 -17.94 25.70
N GLN A 355 8.40 -18.57 25.59
CA GLN A 355 8.72 -19.86 26.25
C GLN A 355 9.22 -19.68 27.70
N CYS A 356 9.56 -18.43 28.04
CA CYS A 356 10.05 -18.08 29.38
C CYS A 356 8.94 -17.60 30.33
N MET A 357 7.71 -17.46 29.84
CA MET A 357 6.53 -17.03 30.61
C MET A 357 5.70 -18.24 31.04
#